data_9582440be6e7d5bd56a82a89c3102ac1
#
_entry.id   9582440be6e7d5bd56a82a89c3102ac1
#
_cell.length_a   1.000
_cell.length_b   1.000
_cell.length_c   1.000
_cell.angle_alpha   90.00
_cell.angle_beta   90.00
_cell.angle_gamma   90.00
#
_symmetry.space_group_name_H-M   'P 1'
#
loop_
_entity.id
_entity.type
_entity.pdbx_description
1 polymer ?
#
loop_
_entity_poly.entity_id
_entity_poly.type
_entity_poly.pdbx_seq_one_letter_code
_entity_poly.pdbx_strand_id
1 'polypeptide(L)'
;MEKRKDTKTTLAKASDDQQKSWYVIDATGKTLGRLSSEVAKILRGKHKVTYTPHVAMGDGVIVINAEKVHLTGAKKAQKIYRYYTGYISGMREIPFETMISKKPSYIIEHAIKGMMPKTRLGKRQLKSLRILKGDSYKTFESQKPILLDV
;
A
#
# COMPACT_ATOMS: atom_id res chain seq x y z
N MET A 1 -32.41 34.23 -20.08
CA MET A 1 -32.57 32.87 -19.52
C MET A 1 -31.25 32.14 -19.71
N GLU A 2 -30.48 32.06 -18.67
CA GLU A 2 -29.21 31.30 -18.66
C GLU A 2 -29.56 29.81 -18.71
N LYS A 3 -29.06 29.08 -19.71
CA LYS A 3 -29.18 27.63 -19.81
C LYS A 3 -28.42 27.03 -18.64
N ARG A 4 -29.13 26.35 -17.72
CA ARG A 4 -28.50 25.53 -16.66
C ARG A 4 -27.53 24.59 -17.38
N LYS A 5 -26.24 24.72 -17.04
CA LYS A 5 -25.21 23.74 -17.47
C LYS A 5 -25.61 22.40 -16.87
N ASP A 6 -25.96 21.45 -17.73
CA ASP A 6 -26.25 20.09 -17.30
C ASP A 6 -25.01 19.52 -16.60
N THR A 7 -25.07 19.44 -15.29
CA THR A 7 -24.05 18.81 -14.46
C THR A 7 -24.17 17.31 -14.63
N LYS A 8 -23.58 16.76 -15.69
CA LYS A 8 -23.49 15.32 -15.89
C LYS A 8 -22.49 14.73 -14.90
N THR A 9 -22.93 13.78 -14.10
CA THR A 9 -22.03 12.98 -13.25
C THR A 9 -21.14 12.14 -14.16
N THR A 10 -19.85 12.49 -14.23
CA THR A 10 -18.87 11.75 -15.02
C THR A 10 -18.31 10.61 -14.17
N LEU A 11 -18.60 9.37 -14.57
CA LEU A 11 -18.00 8.18 -13.97
C LEU A 11 -16.77 7.79 -14.79
N ALA A 12 -15.66 7.52 -14.11
CA ALA A 12 -14.45 7.04 -14.75
C ALA A 12 -14.67 5.65 -15.38
N LYS A 13 -14.15 5.46 -16.58
CA LYS A 13 -14.16 4.17 -17.27
C LYS A 13 -12.85 3.42 -17.02
N ALA A 14 -12.86 2.11 -17.20
CA ALA A 14 -11.66 1.29 -17.05
C ALA A 14 -10.54 1.64 -18.07
N SER A 15 -10.90 2.28 -19.20
CA SER A 15 -9.96 2.82 -20.18
C SER A 15 -9.18 4.04 -19.67
N ASP A 16 -9.71 4.75 -18.69
CA ASP A 16 -9.11 5.98 -18.16
C ASP A 16 -7.94 5.68 -17.18
N ASP A 17 -7.72 4.39 -16.86
CA ASP A 17 -6.65 3.88 -15.99
C ASP A 17 -5.24 3.92 -16.62
N GLN A 18 -5.10 4.50 -17.82
CA GLN A 18 -3.87 4.44 -18.61
C GLN A 18 -2.70 5.31 -18.08
N GLN A 19 -2.95 6.23 -17.16
CA GLN A 19 -1.90 7.08 -16.57
C GLN A 19 -1.75 6.82 -15.07
N LYS A 20 -1.07 5.71 -14.74
CA LYS A 20 -0.65 5.47 -13.36
C LYS A 20 0.61 6.26 -13.05
N SER A 21 0.50 7.18 -12.11
CA SER A 21 1.65 7.79 -11.49
C SER A 21 2.28 6.82 -10.49
N TRP A 22 3.59 6.94 -10.28
CA TRP A 22 4.29 6.18 -9.28
C TRP A 22 4.84 7.10 -8.20
N TYR A 23 4.69 6.70 -6.95
CA TYR A 23 5.16 7.45 -5.79
C TYR A 23 6.19 6.63 -5.02
N VAL A 24 7.27 7.29 -4.60
CA VAL A 24 8.26 6.73 -3.66
C VAL A 24 7.98 7.28 -2.28
N ILE A 25 7.94 6.42 -1.29
CA ILE A 25 7.74 6.77 0.12
C ILE A 25 8.86 6.15 0.94
N ASP A 26 9.56 6.95 1.72
CA ASP A 26 10.54 6.45 2.68
C ASP A 26 9.86 6.02 3.98
N ALA A 27 10.13 4.79 4.41
CA ALA A 27 9.58 4.23 5.65
C ALA A 27 10.44 4.55 6.89
N THR A 28 11.59 5.21 6.72
CA THR A 28 12.52 5.50 7.81
C THR A 28 11.85 6.30 8.92
N GLY A 29 11.80 5.75 10.13
CA GLY A 29 11.23 6.39 11.32
C GLY A 29 9.72 6.57 11.31
N LYS A 30 9.03 6.25 10.20
CA LYS A 30 7.57 6.38 10.10
C LYS A 30 6.86 5.24 10.82
N THR A 31 5.72 5.56 11.42
CA THR A 31 4.92 4.54 12.11
C THR A 31 4.21 3.64 11.11
N LEU A 32 4.33 2.32 11.29
CA LEU A 32 3.77 1.32 10.38
C LEU A 32 2.29 1.56 10.04
N GLY A 33 1.47 1.89 11.04
CA GLY A 33 0.02 2.07 10.83
C GLY A 33 -0.29 3.29 9.97
N ARG A 34 0.30 4.45 10.26
CA ARG A 34 0.10 5.68 9.50
C ARG A 34 0.63 5.55 8.08
N LEU A 35 1.85 5.07 7.93
CA LEU A 35 2.43 4.76 6.61
C LEU A 35 1.49 3.87 5.78
N SER A 36 1.01 2.77 6.37
CA SER A 36 0.15 1.80 5.67
C SER A 36 -1.19 2.41 5.28
N SER A 37 -1.76 3.32 6.07
CA SER A 37 -3.03 3.99 5.75
C SER A 37 -2.91 4.93 4.55
N GLU A 38 -1.83 5.73 4.48
CA GLU A 38 -1.60 6.63 3.35
C GLU A 38 -1.27 5.84 2.07
N VAL A 39 -0.43 4.81 2.17
CA VAL A 39 -0.16 3.92 1.04
C VAL A 39 -1.44 3.27 0.51
N ALA A 40 -2.32 2.77 1.40
CA ALA A 40 -3.59 2.17 1.00
C ALA A 40 -4.54 3.20 0.34
N LYS A 41 -4.52 4.46 0.78
CA LYS A 41 -5.28 5.57 0.20
C LYS A 41 -4.84 5.85 -1.24
N ILE A 42 -3.52 5.87 -1.51
CA ILE A 42 -2.95 6.08 -2.84
C ILE A 42 -3.25 4.89 -3.75
N LEU A 43 -2.99 3.66 -3.30
CA LEU A 43 -3.27 2.43 -4.06
C LEU A 43 -4.74 2.28 -4.44
N ARG A 44 -5.66 2.78 -3.62
CA ARG A 44 -7.10 2.84 -3.93
C ARG A 44 -7.47 3.97 -4.87
N GLY A 45 -6.63 4.99 -4.99
CA GLY A 45 -6.91 6.20 -5.78
C GLY A 45 -7.82 7.20 -5.09
N LYS A 46 -7.96 7.14 -3.75
CA LYS A 46 -8.83 8.05 -2.99
C LYS A 46 -8.33 9.52 -2.98
N HIS A 47 -7.11 9.77 -3.40
CA HIS A 47 -6.54 11.11 -3.55
C HIS A 47 -6.99 11.79 -4.85
N LYS A 48 -7.53 11.03 -5.82
CA LYS A 48 -7.99 11.56 -7.11
C LYS A 48 -9.42 12.08 -7.02
N VAL A 49 -9.68 13.22 -7.65
CA VAL A 49 -11.02 13.81 -7.74
C VAL A 49 -12.00 12.89 -8.49
N THR A 50 -11.48 12.18 -9.51
CA THR A 50 -12.24 11.24 -10.35
C THR A 50 -12.44 9.87 -9.72
N TYR A 51 -12.14 9.72 -8.42
CA TYR A 51 -12.24 8.43 -7.73
C TYR A 51 -13.60 7.75 -7.93
N THR A 52 -13.55 6.55 -8.48
CA THR A 52 -14.75 5.71 -8.69
C THR A 52 -14.53 4.33 -8.05
N PRO A 53 -15.38 3.89 -7.10
CA PRO A 53 -15.13 2.70 -6.27
C PRO A 53 -14.99 1.38 -7.03
N HIS A 54 -15.62 1.24 -8.19
CA HIS A 54 -15.64 0.02 -8.99
C HIS A 54 -14.53 -0.05 -10.05
N VAL A 55 -13.75 1.02 -10.22
CA VAL A 55 -12.65 1.11 -11.18
C VAL A 55 -11.29 1.13 -10.46
N ALA A 56 -10.27 0.52 -11.07
CA ALA A 56 -8.91 0.52 -10.55
C ALA A 56 -8.18 1.80 -10.95
N MET A 57 -8.45 2.91 -10.28
CA MET A 57 -7.85 4.22 -10.56
C MET A 57 -6.65 4.56 -9.66
N GLY A 58 -6.21 3.60 -8.84
CA GLY A 58 -5.10 3.80 -7.93
C GLY A 58 -3.75 3.88 -8.63
N ASP A 59 -2.84 4.63 -8.02
CA ASP A 59 -1.48 4.79 -8.48
C ASP A 59 -0.55 3.72 -7.90
N GLY A 60 0.67 3.63 -8.44
CA GLY A 60 1.70 2.73 -7.94
C GLY A 60 2.44 3.35 -6.75
N VAL A 61 2.83 2.53 -5.80
CA VAL A 61 3.63 2.97 -4.65
C VAL A 61 4.86 2.08 -4.48
N ILE A 62 6.00 2.72 -4.31
CA ILE A 62 7.29 2.11 -4.00
C ILE A 62 7.65 2.55 -2.57
N VAL A 63 7.73 1.60 -1.65
CA VAL A 63 8.17 1.86 -0.28
C VAL A 63 9.62 1.44 -0.15
N ILE A 64 10.49 2.36 0.27
CA ILE A 64 11.91 2.12 0.52
C ILE A 64 12.20 2.04 2.02
N ASN A 65 13.39 1.53 2.39
CA ASN A 65 13.84 1.38 3.77
C ASN A 65 12.85 0.59 4.66
N ALA A 66 12.24 -0.47 4.16
CA ALA A 66 11.23 -1.25 4.86
C ALA A 66 11.69 -1.78 6.23
N GLU A 67 12.98 -1.95 6.44
CA GLU A 67 13.61 -2.40 7.69
C GLU A 67 13.59 -1.35 8.80
N LYS A 68 13.50 -0.05 8.43
CA LYS A 68 13.57 1.08 9.37
C LYS A 68 12.19 1.57 9.84
N VAL A 69 11.14 0.81 9.53
CA VAL A 69 9.77 1.14 9.98
C VAL A 69 9.64 1.04 11.49
N HIS A 70 8.90 1.98 12.09
CA HIS A 70 8.74 2.06 13.55
C HIS A 70 7.38 1.54 14.01
N LEU A 71 7.35 0.87 15.18
CA LEU A 71 6.15 0.51 15.93
C LEU A 71 6.09 1.29 17.23
N THR A 72 4.93 1.83 17.57
CA THR A 72 4.73 2.60 18.81
C THR A 72 4.36 1.70 19.99
N GLY A 73 4.73 2.11 21.20
CA GLY A 73 4.43 1.43 22.47
C GLY A 73 5.05 0.03 22.54
N ALA A 74 4.47 -0.85 23.33
CA ALA A 74 4.97 -2.21 23.58
C ALA A 74 4.82 -3.18 22.39
N LYS A 75 4.28 -2.71 21.25
CA LYS A 75 4.01 -3.56 20.08
C LYS A 75 5.26 -4.20 19.49
N LYS A 76 6.42 -3.57 19.65
CA LYS A 76 7.68 -4.11 19.14
C LYS A 76 7.98 -5.49 19.75
N ALA A 77 7.75 -5.66 21.04
CA ALA A 77 7.96 -6.93 21.74
C ALA A 77 6.75 -7.87 21.67
N GLN A 78 5.52 -7.30 21.68
CA GLN A 78 4.31 -8.10 21.82
C GLN A 78 3.68 -8.54 20.51
N LYS A 79 4.00 -7.88 19.36
CA LYS A 79 3.34 -8.18 18.09
C LYS A 79 3.81 -9.52 17.54
N ILE A 80 2.85 -10.42 17.30
CA ILE A 80 3.08 -11.76 16.75
C ILE A 80 2.33 -11.88 15.42
N TYR A 81 3.00 -12.44 14.41
CA TYR A 81 2.41 -12.83 13.13
C TYR A 81 2.05 -14.31 13.16
N ARG A 82 0.76 -14.60 12.98
CA ARG A 82 0.23 -15.97 13.01
C ARG A 82 -0.14 -16.41 11.61
N TYR A 83 0.23 -17.65 11.26
CA TYR A 83 -0.27 -18.30 10.06
C TYR A 83 -0.51 -19.79 10.32
N TYR A 84 -1.44 -20.34 9.58
CA TYR A 84 -1.85 -21.73 9.73
C TYR A 84 -1.33 -22.54 8.55
N THR A 85 -0.73 -23.72 8.81
CA THR A 85 -0.10 -24.57 7.80
C THR A 85 -1.07 -25.55 7.14
N GLY A 86 -2.29 -25.70 7.67
CA GLY A 86 -3.30 -26.65 7.18
C GLY A 86 -3.31 -27.98 7.93
N TYR A 87 -2.34 -28.27 8.78
CA TYR A 87 -2.28 -29.51 9.57
C TYR A 87 -2.81 -29.32 10.99
N ILE A 88 -3.21 -30.41 11.64
CA ILE A 88 -3.59 -30.41 13.06
C ILE A 88 -2.41 -29.84 13.87
N SER A 89 -2.70 -28.92 14.79
CA SER A 89 -1.70 -28.14 15.57
C SER A 89 -0.74 -27.30 14.72
N GLY A 90 -1.07 -27.02 13.46
CA GLY A 90 -0.25 -26.31 12.51
C GLY A 90 -0.24 -24.79 12.64
N MET A 91 -0.65 -24.20 13.77
CA MET A 91 -0.53 -22.78 14.03
C MET A 91 0.94 -22.40 14.25
N ARG A 92 1.46 -21.50 13.45
CA ARG A 92 2.81 -20.95 13.58
C ARG A 92 2.76 -19.50 14.00
N GLU A 93 3.62 -19.15 14.95
CA GLU A 93 3.74 -17.81 15.50
C GLU A 93 5.16 -17.28 15.29
N ILE A 94 5.28 -16.08 14.73
CA ILE A 94 6.55 -15.44 14.49
C ILE A 94 6.51 -14.04 15.14
N PRO A 95 7.40 -13.75 16.11
CA PRO A 95 7.52 -12.43 16.72
C PRO A 95 7.92 -11.38 15.68
N PHE A 96 7.52 -10.13 15.90
CA PHE A 96 7.86 -9.00 15.04
C PHE A 96 9.36 -8.85 14.81
N GLU A 97 10.17 -8.97 15.88
CA GLU A 97 11.63 -8.82 15.82
C GLU A 97 12.28 -9.85 14.88
N THR A 98 11.81 -11.08 14.92
CA THR A 98 12.28 -12.12 13.99
C THR A 98 11.80 -11.84 12.57
N MET A 99 10.57 -11.32 12.41
CA MET A 99 10.01 -11.04 11.09
C MET A 99 10.70 -9.86 10.41
N ILE A 100 11.03 -8.78 11.14
CA ILE A 100 11.73 -7.62 10.57
C ILE A 100 13.14 -7.96 10.11
N SER A 101 13.83 -8.85 10.83
CA SER A 101 15.16 -9.31 10.46
C SER A 101 15.14 -10.21 9.21
N LYS A 102 14.18 -11.13 9.13
CA LYS A 102 14.09 -12.11 8.03
C LYS A 102 13.42 -11.54 6.79
N LYS A 103 12.26 -10.88 6.93
CA LYS A 103 11.44 -10.41 5.82
C LYS A 103 10.77 -9.07 6.15
N PRO A 104 11.49 -7.93 6.15
CA PRO A 104 10.93 -6.63 6.50
C PRO A 104 9.79 -6.20 5.54
N SER A 105 9.89 -6.53 4.26
CA SER A 105 8.84 -6.24 3.27
C SER A 105 7.49 -6.87 3.62
N TYR A 106 7.49 -8.06 4.21
CA TYR A 106 6.26 -8.75 4.61
C TYR A 106 5.45 -7.96 5.64
N ILE A 107 6.12 -7.28 6.57
CA ILE A 107 5.47 -6.51 7.64
C ILE A 107 4.60 -5.40 7.06
N ILE A 108 5.18 -4.64 6.12
CA ILE A 108 4.49 -3.52 5.45
C ILE A 108 3.40 -4.07 4.52
N GLU A 109 3.71 -5.08 3.74
CA GLU A 109 2.74 -5.73 2.85
C GLU A 109 1.52 -6.23 3.62
N HIS A 110 1.74 -6.95 4.73
CA HIS A 110 0.67 -7.48 5.58
C HIS A 110 -0.19 -6.37 6.19
N ALA A 111 0.41 -5.27 6.62
CA ALA A 111 -0.32 -4.12 7.15
C ALA A 111 -1.19 -3.45 6.08
N ILE A 112 -0.63 -3.18 4.90
CA ILE A 112 -1.35 -2.57 3.77
C ILE A 112 -2.47 -3.51 3.29
N LYS A 113 -2.20 -4.81 3.14
CA LYS A 113 -3.19 -5.82 2.74
C LYS A 113 -4.38 -5.87 3.70
N GLY A 114 -4.14 -5.68 5.01
CA GLY A 114 -5.20 -5.57 6.02
C GLY A 114 -6.09 -4.33 5.86
N MET A 115 -5.55 -3.24 5.30
CA MET A 115 -6.25 -1.97 5.07
C MET A 115 -6.91 -1.89 3.68
N MET A 116 -6.57 -2.79 2.77
CA MET A 116 -7.15 -2.85 1.43
C MET A 116 -8.45 -3.66 1.42
N PRO A 117 -9.39 -3.38 0.50
CA PRO A 117 -10.59 -4.18 0.33
C PRO A 117 -10.26 -5.64 -0.03
N LYS A 118 -10.97 -6.59 0.59
CA LYS A 118 -10.78 -8.03 0.33
C LYS A 118 -11.45 -8.54 -0.97
N THR A 119 -11.63 -7.64 -1.94
CA THR A 119 -12.28 -7.92 -3.23
C THR A 119 -11.27 -8.28 -4.31
N ARG A 120 -11.75 -8.75 -5.48
CA ARG A 120 -10.90 -8.97 -6.67
C ARG A 120 -10.19 -7.67 -7.10
N LEU A 121 -10.91 -6.54 -7.04
CA LEU A 121 -10.36 -5.21 -7.34
C LEU A 121 -9.23 -4.84 -6.37
N GLY A 122 -9.43 -5.01 -5.06
CA GLY A 122 -8.39 -4.74 -4.05
C GLY A 122 -7.12 -5.58 -4.25
N LYS A 123 -7.27 -6.85 -4.64
CA LYS A 123 -6.12 -7.70 -4.99
C LYS A 123 -5.37 -7.19 -6.23
N ARG A 124 -6.09 -6.65 -7.24
CA ARG A 124 -5.48 -6.04 -8.44
C ARG A 124 -4.73 -4.76 -8.07
N GLN A 125 -5.32 -3.90 -7.25
CA GLN A 125 -4.70 -2.66 -6.77
C GLN A 125 -3.43 -2.94 -5.95
N LEU A 126 -3.44 -3.97 -5.11
CA LEU A 126 -2.28 -4.37 -4.30
C LEU A 126 -1.07 -4.79 -5.16
N LYS A 127 -1.28 -5.27 -6.39
CA LYS A 127 -0.19 -5.58 -7.33
C LYS A 127 0.63 -4.36 -7.76
N SER A 128 0.12 -3.15 -7.57
CA SER A 128 0.84 -1.89 -7.83
C SER A 128 1.72 -1.43 -6.66
N LEU A 129 1.84 -2.25 -5.60
CA LEU A 129 2.73 -2.01 -4.47
C LEU A 129 4.09 -2.68 -4.72
N ARG A 130 5.17 -1.94 -4.47
CA ARG A 130 6.55 -2.44 -4.43
C ARG A 130 7.15 -2.07 -3.09
N ILE A 131 7.84 -3.01 -2.44
CA ILE A 131 8.48 -2.79 -1.14
C ILE A 131 9.93 -3.25 -1.25
N LEU A 132 10.83 -2.33 -0.98
CA LEU A 132 12.27 -2.54 -1.10
C LEU A 132 12.92 -2.49 0.28
N LYS A 133 13.93 -3.33 0.45
CA LYS A 133 14.87 -3.28 1.54
C LYS A 133 16.00 -2.34 1.14
N GLY A 134 16.31 -1.35 1.97
CA GLY A 134 17.26 -0.29 1.63
C GLY A 134 16.64 0.86 0.84
N ASP A 135 17.47 1.80 0.42
CA ASP A 135 17.08 3.09 -0.18
C ASP A 135 17.06 3.09 -1.72
N SER A 136 17.65 2.09 -2.35
CA SER A 136 17.81 2.05 -3.80
C SER A 136 16.56 1.57 -4.52
N TYR A 137 15.95 2.44 -5.33
CA TYR A 137 14.82 2.11 -6.22
C TYR A 137 15.21 2.18 -7.71
N LYS A 138 16.51 2.05 -8.03
CA LYS A 138 17.04 2.12 -9.40
C LYS A 138 16.29 1.24 -10.42
N THR A 139 15.85 0.06 -10.01
CA THR A 139 15.06 -0.84 -10.85
C THR A 139 13.75 -0.24 -11.36
N PHE A 140 13.23 0.80 -10.69
CA PHE A 140 11.96 1.44 -11.00
C PHE A 140 12.10 2.88 -11.50
N GLU A 141 13.31 3.37 -11.77
CA GLU A 141 13.57 4.72 -12.29
C GLU A 141 12.89 4.99 -13.63
N SER A 142 12.75 3.96 -14.48
CA SER A 142 12.04 4.04 -15.76
C SER A 142 10.57 4.52 -15.63
N GLN A 143 9.99 4.33 -14.46
CA GLN A 143 8.60 4.76 -14.17
C GLN A 143 8.50 6.21 -13.69
N LYS A 144 9.64 6.94 -13.61
CA LYS A 144 9.74 8.33 -13.14
C LYS A 144 8.95 8.59 -11.86
N PRO A 145 9.25 7.86 -10.78
CA PRO A 145 8.47 7.97 -9.56
C PRO A 145 8.67 9.32 -8.88
N ILE A 146 7.59 9.86 -8.30
CA ILE A 146 7.56 11.13 -7.58
C ILE A 146 7.80 10.84 -6.09
N LEU A 147 8.76 11.52 -5.48
CA LEU A 147 8.99 11.41 -4.03
C LEU A 147 7.80 12.02 -3.28
N LEU A 148 7.23 11.27 -2.35
CA LEU A 148 6.13 11.72 -1.50
C LEU A 148 6.54 11.63 -0.03
N ASP A 149 6.49 12.74 0.66
CA ASP A 149 6.65 12.75 2.11
C ASP A 149 5.29 12.55 2.80
N VAL A 150 5.22 11.57 3.72
CA VAL A 150 3.97 11.11 4.36
C VAL A 150 4.11 11.20 5.88
#